data_8311e1633f1190378db73941b05de9c4
#
_entry.id   8311e1633f1190378db73941b05de9c4
#
_cell.length_a   1.000
_cell.length_b   1.000
_cell.length_c   1.000
_cell.angle_alpha   90.00
_cell.angle_beta   90.00
_cell.angle_gamma   90.00
#
_symmetry.space_group_name_H-M   'P 1'
#
loop_
_entity.id
_entity.type
_entity.pdbx_description
1 polymer ?
#
loop_
_entity_poly.entity_id
_entity_poly.type
_entity_poly.pdbx_seq_one_letter_code
_entity_poly.pdbx_strand_id
1 'polypeptide(L)'
;MKNLKQILAVALSAAAVISTAILSASALDSEAYDLNGDGRFDVLDVTYLQMSISGSNPLTEEQSAIADYNGDGKIDVLDVTKAQMLISGSEPSTKPSTQPTTAQPTTQPQPTTQPAESSYYNKEFADKVIELVNIERAKEGLSPVVKEESLAELSDIRAKETVTLFSHQRPDGSSWVSILQEYNVSYSWVAENIAAGQSSPAKVVQAWMASPPHRKNIMSPDANKISVSCYVDENSYYVYYWQQFFAVM
;
A
#
# COMPACT_ATOMS: atom_id res chain seq x y z
N MET A 1 14.27 6.18 74.53
CA MET A 1 13.20 7.05 75.10
C MET A 1 12.69 7.89 73.92
N LYS A 2 11.47 7.59 73.54
CA LYS A 2 10.31 8.48 73.41
C LYS A 2 10.44 9.59 72.37
N ASN A 3 9.71 9.44 71.31
CA ASN A 3 8.46 10.14 70.90
C ASN A 3 8.78 11.30 69.91
N LEU A 4 8.05 11.71 69.00
CA LEU A 4 6.59 11.65 68.76
C LEU A 4 6.30 12.14 67.34
N LYS A 5 5.33 11.59 66.75
CA LYS A 5 4.61 11.99 65.55
C LYS A 5 4.30 13.48 65.53
N GLN A 6 4.40 14.09 64.37
CA GLN A 6 3.38 15.10 64.02
C GLN A 6 3.08 15.04 62.49
N ILE A 7 1.83 14.75 62.29
CA ILE A 7 1.06 14.89 61.04
C ILE A 7 0.86 16.38 60.83
N LEU A 8 1.14 16.85 59.63
CA LEU A 8 0.56 18.12 59.17
C LEU A 8 -0.03 17.91 57.80
N ALA A 9 -1.36 17.77 57.79
CA ALA A 9 -2.20 17.90 56.62
C ALA A 9 -2.25 19.40 56.22
N VAL A 10 -1.94 19.69 55.00
CA VAL A 10 -2.33 20.96 54.38
C VAL A 10 -3.14 20.63 53.13
N ALA A 11 -4.44 20.79 53.27
CA ALA A 11 -5.35 20.94 52.15
C ALA A 11 -5.14 22.36 51.58
N LEU A 12 -4.95 22.44 50.30
CA LEU A 12 -5.31 23.70 49.58
C LEU A 12 -5.64 23.47 48.13
N SER A 13 -6.92 23.70 47.89
CA SER A 13 -7.48 24.49 46.77
C SER A 13 -7.24 24.02 45.36
N ALA A 14 -8.31 23.51 44.82
CA ALA A 14 -8.64 23.47 43.41
C ALA A 14 -8.44 24.88 42.75
N ALA A 15 -7.59 24.95 41.76
CA ALA A 15 -7.69 25.89 40.70
C ALA A 15 -7.92 25.09 39.41
N ALA A 16 -9.20 25.02 39.01
CA ALA A 16 -9.60 24.49 37.73
C ALA A 16 -9.08 25.44 36.66
N VAL A 17 -7.96 25.12 36.04
CA VAL A 17 -7.61 25.67 34.76
C VAL A 17 -8.29 24.75 33.73
N ILE A 18 -9.42 25.23 33.21
CA ILE A 18 -10.04 24.65 32.02
C ILE A 18 -9.11 25.00 30.86
N SER A 19 -8.13 24.15 30.65
CA SER A 19 -7.38 24.14 29.42
C SER A 19 -8.26 23.43 28.39
N THR A 20 -8.79 24.19 27.44
CA THR A 20 -9.40 23.65 26.23
C THR A 20 -8.32 22.89 25.47
N ALA A 21 -8.16 21.61 25.82
CA ALA A 21 -7.41 20.68 25.00
C ALA A 21 -8.19 20.56 23.68
N ILE A 22 -7.67 21.17 22.65
CA ILE A 22 -7.96 20.79 21.27
C ILE A 22 -7.63 19.31 21.24
N LEU A 23 -8.63 18.47 21.06
CA LEU A 23 -8.46 17.03 20.83
C LEU A 23 -7.73 16.91 19.49
N SER A 24 -6.42 16.90 19.54
CA SER A 24 -5.59 16.34 18.47
C SER A 24 -6.02 14.89 18.34
N ALA A 25 -6.31 14.46 17.11
CA ALA A 25 -6.57 13.06 16.79
C ALA A 25 -5.59 12.21 17.59
N SER A 26 -6.14 11.32 18.43
CA SER A 26 -5.37 10.42 19.27
C SER A 26 -4.36 9.71 18.37
N ALA A 27 -3.07 9.94 18.63
CA ALA A 27 -2.05 9.05 18.13
C ALA A 27 -2.48 7.64 18.55
N LEU A 28 -2.77 6.77 17.59
CA LEU A 28 -2.92 5.35 17.84
C LEU A 28 -1.72 4.92 18.67
N ASP A 29 -1.98 4.13 19.70
CA ASP A 29 -0.92 3.55 20.53
C ASP A 29 -0.05 2.69 19.61
N SER A 30 1.06 3.26 19.14
CA SER A 30 1.89 2.64 18.10
C SER A 30 2.48 1.30 18.56
N GLU A 31 2.67 1.12 19.86
CA GLU A 31 3.14 -0.15 20.41
C GLU A 31 2.08 -1.27 20.35
N ALA A 32 0.78 -0.93 20.39
CA ALA A 32 -0.29 -1.92 20.38
C ALA A 32 -0.50 -2.56 19.00
N TYR A 33 0.01 -1.96 17.95
CA TYR A 33 -0.18 -2.39 16.57
C TYR A 33 1.14 -2.69 15.84
N ASP A 34 2.28 -2.58 16.52
CA ASP A 34 3.62 -2.84 15.98
C ASP A 34 3.85 -4.35 15.82
N LEU A 35 3.59 -4.84 14.62
CA LEU A 35 3.71 -6.27 14.31
C LEU A 35 5.13 -6.70 13.99
N ASN A 36 5.94 -5.80 13.42
CA ASN A 36 7.32 -6.07 13.04
C ASN A 36 8.35 -5.83 14.17
N GLY A 37 7.94 -5.15 15.26
CA GLY A 37 8.75 -4.90 16.45
C GLY A 37 9.76 -3.75 16.29
N ASP A 38 9.53 -2.81 15.37
CA ASP A 38 10.45 -1.68 15.13
C ASP A 38 10.10 -0.42 15.98
N GLY A 39 9.06 -0.47 16.80
CA GLY A 39 8.59 0.61 17.67
C GLY A 39 7.65 1.59 16.97
N ARG A 40 7.13 1.24 15.80
CA ARG A 40 6.19 2.07 15.02
C ARG A 40 5.06 1.22 14.50
N PHE A 41 3.94 1.85 14.25
CA PHE A 41 2.86 1.25 13.48
C PHE A 41 2.77 1.96 12.13
N ASP A 42 3.25 1.33 11.09
CA ASP A 42 3.28 1.90 9.75
C ASP A 42 3.12 0.83 8.63
N VAL A 43 3.42 1.20 7.41
CA VAL A 43 3.30 0.31 6.24
C VAL A 43 4.19 -0.93 6.32
N LEU A 44 5.22 -0.94 7.16
CA LEU A 44 6.09 -2.09 7.33
C LEU A 44 5.37 -3.21 8.10
N ASP A 45 4.50 -2.87 9.07
CA ASP A 45 3.65 -3.84 9.78
C ASP A 45 2.65 -4.48 8.83
N VAL A 46 2.06 -3.69 7.95
CA VAL A 46 1.18 -4.20 6.88
C VAL A 46 1.93 -5.18 5.98
N THR A 47 3.14 -4.83 5.59
CA THR A 47 3.99 -5.70 4.78
C THR A 47 4.33 -6.99 5.52
N TYR A 48 4.67 -6.89 6.81
CA TYR A 48 4.95 -8.04 7.65
C TYR A 48 3.74 -8.99 7.75
N LEU A 49 2.53 -8.42 7.97
CA LEU A 49 1.30 -9.18 7.99
C LEU A 49 1.02 -9.89 6.65
N GLN A 50 1.20 -9.20 5.53
CA GLN A 50 1.03 -9.80 4.21
C GLN A 50 1.99 -10.97 3.96
N MET A 51 3.25 -10.83 4.37
CA MET A 51 4.24 -11.91 4.31
C MET A 51 3.84 -13.09 5.18
N SER A 52 3.23 -12.83 6.32
CA SER A 52 2.76 -13.87 7.25
C SER A 52 1.57 -14.64 6.67
N ILE A 53 0.58 -13.94 6.14
CA ILE A 53 -0.60 -14.54 5.48
C ILE A 53 -0.18 -15.39 4.27
N SER A 54 0.83 -14.94 3.52
CA SER A 54 1.37 -15.70 2.37
C SER A 54 2.20 -16.91 2.79
N GLY A 55 2.44 -17.13 4.09
CA GLY A 55 3.27 -18.21 4.61
C GLY A 55 4.77 -17.98 4.50
N SER A 56 5.20 -16.80 4.04
CA SER A 56 6.62 -16.47 3.87
C SER A 56 7.30 -16.10 5.19
N ASN A 57 6.53 -15.69 6.20
CA ASN A 57 7.03 -15.29 7.51
C ASN A 57 6.02 -15.65 8.61
N PRO A 58 6.11 -16.84 9.23
CA PRO A 58 5.14 -17.25 10.24
C PRO A 58 5.18 -16.34 11.47
N LEU A 59 4.01 -15.97 11.97
CA LEU A 59 3.87 -15.16 13.18
C LEU A 59 4.21 -15.96 14.44
N THR A 60 4.78 -15.30 15.43
CA THR A 60 4.84 -15.82 16.80
C THR A 60 3.45 -15.77 17.45
N GLU A 61 3.30 -16.37 18.63
CA GLU A 61 2.03 -16.33 19.37
C GLU A 61 1.68 -14.89 19.78
N GLU A 62 2.69 -14.10 20.21
CA GLU A 62 2.52 -12.69 20.55
C GLU A 62 2.12 -11.86 19.33
N GLN A 63 2.78 -12.08 18.20
CA GLN A 63 2.47 -11.40 16.93
C GLN A 63 1.07 -11.77 16.41
N SER A 64 0.65 -13.02 16.60
CA SER A 64 -0.69 -13.46 16.21
C SER A 64 -1.79 -12.75 17.00
N ALA A 65 -1.53 -12.42 18.27
CA ALA A 65 -2.46 -11.66 19.10
C ALA A 65 -2.61 -10.20 18.64
N ILE A 66 -1.57 -9.63 17.99
CA ILE A 66 -1.58 -8.27 17.44
C ILE A 66 -2.18 -8.25 16.04
N ALA A 67 -1.95 -9.30 15.25
CA ALA A 67 -2.23 -9.35 13.82
C ALA A 67 -3.72 -9.35 13.44
N ASP A 68 -4.61 -9.68 14.37
CA ASP A 68 -6.08 -9.60 14.20
C ASP A 68 -6.55 -8.15 14.41
N TYR A 69 -6.25 -7.30 13.42
CA TYR A 69 -6.54 -5.87 13.50
C TYR A 69 -8.03 -5.53 13.42
N ASN A 70 -8.85 -6.43 12.86
CA ASN A 70 -10.30 -6.23 12.77
C ASN A 70 -11.07 -6.87 13.94
N GLY A 71 -10.43 -7.74 14.73
CA GLY A 71 -11.00 -8.37 15.92
C GLY A 71 -12.00 -9.50 15.62
N ASP A 72 -11.93 -10.13 14.44
CA ASP A 72 -12.87 -11.19 14.05
C ASP A 72 -12.40 -12.61 14.41
N GLY A 73 -11.20 -12.73 14.98
CA GLY A 73 -10.59 -13.98 15.43
C GLY A 73 -9.88 -14.76 14.33
N LYS A 74 -9.67 -14.17 13.16
CA LYS A 74 -8.88 -14.71 12.06
C LYS A 74 -7.77 -13.76 11.70
N ILE A 75 -6.74 -14.28 11.05
CA ILE A 75 -5.67 -13.46 10.50
C ILE A 75 -5.69 -13.64 8.98
N ASP A 76 -6.26 -12.66 8.28
CA ASP A 76 -6.42 -12.73 6.84
C ASP A 76 -6.31 -11.34 6.17
N VAL A 77 -6.69 -11.26 4.90
CA VAL A 77 -6.60 -10.01 4.12
C VAL A 77 -7.46 -8.87 4.70
N LEU A 78 -8.46 -9.16 5.52
CA LEU A 78 -9.29 -8.14 6.16
C LEU A 78 -8.51 -7.40 7.24
N ASP A 79 -7.55 -8.06 7.90
CA ASP A 79 -6.65 -7.42 8.86
C ASP A 79 -5.66 -6.50 8.17
N VAL A 80 -5.14 -6.92 7.02
CA VAL A 80 -4.33 -6.04 6.16
C VAL A 80 -5.11 -4.77 5.82
N THR A 81 -6.37 -4.92 5.44
CA THR A 81 -7.28 -3.82 5.16
C THR A 81 -7.46 -2.91 6.37
N LYS A 82 -7.73 -3.49 7.53
CA LYS A 82 -7.94 -2.74 8.77
C LYS A 82 -6.68 -2.00 9.21
N ALA A 83 -5.52 -2.64 9.15
CA ALA A 83 -4.24 -2.01 9.46
C ALA A 83 -3.98 -0.78 8.58
N GLN A 84 -4.24 -0.88 7.29
CA GLN A 84 -4.08 0.24 6.34
C GLN A 84 -5.05 1.39 6.63
N MET A 85 -6.30 1.09 7.00
CA MET A 85 -7.28 2.10 7.41
C MET A 85 -6.82 2.82 8.68
N LEU A 86 -6.30 2.10 9.66
CA LEU A 86 -5.77 2.67 10.90
C LEU A 86 -4.59 3.62 10.62
N ILE A 87 -3.63 3.21 9.77
CA ILE A 87 -2.48 4.04 9.38
C ILE A 87 -2.92 5.30 8.61
N SER A 88 -3.93 5.19 7.75
CA SER A 88 -4.42 6.31 6.95
C SER A 88 -5.32 7.28 7.73
N GLY A 89 -5.74 6.93 8.95
CA GLY A 89 -6.71 7.68 9.74
C GLY A 89 -8.13 7.65 9.16
N SER A 90 -8.42 6.71 8.27
CA SER A 90 -9.70 6.57 7.59
C SER A 90 -10.54 5.52 8.30
N GLU A 91 -11.29 5.91 9.34
CA GLU A 91 -12.31 5.02 9.91
C GLU A 91 -13.55 5.01 9.03
N PRO A 92 -14.10 3.84 8.66
CA PRO A 92 -15.37 3.78 7.96
C PRO A 92 -16.48 4.24 8.90
N SER A 93 -17.19 5.28 8.49
CA SER A 93 -18.41 5.71 9.19
C SER A 93 -19.43 4.58 9.13
N THR A 94 -19.59 3.86 10.24
CA THR A 94 -20.65 2.87 10.42
C THR A 94 -21.98 3.58 10.58
N LYS A 95 -22.72 3.73 9.50
CA LYS A 95 -24.16 3.96 9.59
C LYS A 95 -24.89 3.22 8.47
N PRO A 96 -25.72 2.21 8.81
CA PRO A 96 -26.64 1.64 7.83
C PRO A 96 -27.73 2.68 7.56
N SER A 97 -27.78 3.20 6.36
CA SER A 97 -28.91 4.00 5.90
C SER A 97 -29.98 3.07 5.35
N THR A 98 -30.98 2.82 6.19
CA THR A 98 -32.28 2.33 5.72
C THR A 98 -33.04 3.49 5.11
N GLN A 99 -33.29 3.43 3.81
CA GLN A 99 -34.32 4.28 3.21
C GLN A 99 -35.21 3.51 2.27
N PRO A 100 -36.53 3.65 2.41
CA PRO A 100 -37.50 2.96 1.55
C PRO A 100 -37.70 3.68 0.22
N THR A 101 -37.89 2.86 -0.76
CA THR A 101 -38.33 3.13 -2.14
C THR A 101 -39.62 3.97 -2.22
N THR A 102 -39.66 4.95 -3.13
CA THR A 102 -40.90 5.32 -3.81
C THR A 102 -40.61 5.78 -5.24
N ALA A 103 -41.47 5.36 -6.13
CA ALA A 103 -41.35 5.26 -7.58
C ALA A 103 -41.63 6.56 -8.36
N GLN A 104 -40.97 6.73 -9.48
CA GLN A 104 -41.28 6.91 -10.90
C GLN A 104 -42.22 8.08 -11.35
N PRO A 105 -42.29 8.45 -12.65
CA PRO A 105 -41.33 8.53 -13.74
C PRO A 105 -41.37 9.90 -14.49
N THR A 106 -40.33 10.24 -15.26
CA THR A 106 -40.52 11.04 -16.50
C THR A 106 -39.39 10.80 -17.49
N THR A 107 -39.74 10.45 -18.68
CA THR A 107 -38.93 10.20 -19.87
C THR A 107 -38.35 11.46 -20.46
N GLN A 108 -37.04 11.44 -20.74
CA GLN A 108 -36.39 12.27 -21.76
C GLN A 108 -35.20 11.54 -22.35
N PRO A 109 -34.98 11.56 -23.68
CA PRO A 109 -33.96 10.74 -24.32
C PRO A 109 -32.56 11.25 -23.95
N GLN A 110 -31.82 10.36 -23.31
CA GLN A 110 -30.44 10.57 -22.95
C GLN A 110 -29.54 10.25 -24.15
N PRO A 111 -28.52 11.06 -24.46
CA PRO A 111 -27.49 10.63 -25.38
C PRO A 111 -26.84 9.36 -24.78
N THR A 112 -26.64 8.35 -25.59
CA THR A 112 -25.92 7.12 -25.25
C THR A 112 -24.49 7.46 -24.89
N THR A 113 -24.25 7.79 -23.62
CA THR A 113 -22.92 7.69 -23.02
C THR A 113 -22.75 6.22 -22.63
N GLN A 114 -21.85 5.54 -23.34
CA GLN A 114 -21.26 4.29 -22.90
C GLN A 114 -20.84 4.45 -21.43
N PRO A 115 -21.11 3.48 -20.53
CA PRO A 115 -20.64 3.55 -19.16
C PRO A 115 -19.14 3.84 -19.23
N ALA A 116 -18.67 4.88 -18.55
CA ALA A 116 -17.25 5.13 -18.40
C ALA A 116 -16.64 3.85 -17.82
N GLU A 117 -15.67 3.27 -18.51
CA GLU A 117 -14.93 2.14 -17.98
C GLU A 117 -14.36 2.58 -16.63
N SER A 118 -14.76 1.93 -15.56
CA SER A 118 -14.31 2.23 -14.20
C SER A 118 -12.86 1.80 -13.95
N SER A 119 -12.19 1.28 -14.97
CA SER A 119 -10.80 0.85 -14.94
C SER A 119 -10.05 1.20 -16.23
N TYR A 120 -8.79 1.61 -16.10
CA TYR A 120 -7.95 2.01 -17.23
C TYR A 120 -6.44 1.98 -16.87
N TYR A 121 -5.58 2.07 -17.90
CA TYR A 121 -4.13 2.25 -17.72
C TYR A 121 -3.76 3.73 -17.78
N ASN A 122 -3.18 4.23 -16.70
CA ASN A 122 -2.71 5.62 -16.63
C ASN A 122 -1.27 5.73 -17.17
N LYS A 123 -1.16 5.95 -18.47
CA LYS A 123 0.14 6.04 -19.16
C LYS A 123 0.97 7.26 -18.75
N GLU A 124 0.32 8.38 -18.44
CA GLU A 124 1.01 9.59 -17.95
C GLU A 124 1.69 9.31 -16.62
N PHE A 125 1.01 8.59 -15.72
CA PHE A 125 1.58 8.18 -14.45
C PHE A 125 2.74 7.21 -14.62
N ALA A 126 2.62 6.25 -15.53
CA ALA A 126 3.69 5.31 -15.85
C ALA A 126 4.94 6.02 -16.37
N ASP A 127 4.80 6.93 -17.32
CA ASP A 127 5.91 7.71 -17.86
C ASP A 127 6.55 8.60 -16.79
N LYS A 128 5.74 9.19 -15.89
CA LYS A 128 6.26 9.99 -14.79
C LYS A 128 7.05 9.17 -13.76
N VAL A 129 6.69 7.92 -13.53
CA VAL A 129 7.49 7.00 -12.70
C VAL A 129 8.87 6.78 -13.33
N ILE A 130 8.97 6.58 -14.66
CA ILE A 130 10.26 6.40 -15.35
C ILE A 130 11.15 7.63 -15.17
N GLU A 131 10.60 8.84 -15.31
CA GLU A 131 11.34 10.08 -15.05
C GLU A 131 11.89 10.13 -13.62
N LEU A 132 11.04 9.86 -12.62
CA LEU A 132 11.41 9.91 -11.21
C LEU A 132 12.46 8.85 -10.86
N VAL A 133 12.34 7.63 -11.41
CA VAL A 133 13.35 6.59 -11.27
C VAL A 133 14.70 7.05 -11.80
N ASN A 134 14.72 7.67 -12.97
CA ASN A 134 15.96 8.18 -13.55
C ASN A 134 16.56 9.34 -12.74
N ILE A 135 15.74 10.17 -12.10
CA ILE A 135 16.21 11.18 -11.14
C ILE A 135 16.88 10.51 -9.93
N GLU A 136 16.28 9.46 -9.36
CA GLU A 136 16.87 8.73 -8.24
C GLU A 136 18.19 8.04 -8.64
N ARG A 137 18.24 7.40 -9.81
CA ARG A 137 19.44 6.77 -10.35
C ARG A 137 20.58 7.79 -10.57
N ALA A 138 20.26 8.98 -11.08
CA ALA A 138 21.23 10.04 -11.31
C ALA A 138 21.88 10.55 -10.01
N LYS A 139 21.14 10.56 -8.89
CA LYS A 139 21.70 10.92 -7.55
C LYS A 139 22.81 9.98 -7.10
N GLU A 140 22.76 8.72 -7.53
CA GLU A 140 23.77 7.69 -7.25
C GLU A 140 24.81 7.54 -8.39
N GLY A 141 24.76 8.42 -9.39
CA GLY A 141 25.71 8.39 -10.53
C GLY A 141 25.47 7.23 -11.51
N LEU A 142 24.29 6.60 -11.49
CA LEU A 142 23.93 5.50 -12.37
C LEU A 142 23.41 6.02 -13.71
N SER A 143 23.68 5.27 -14.78
CA SER A 143 23.10 5.53 -16.10
C SER A 143 21.58 5.45 -16.07
N PRO A 144 20.87 6.28 -16.85
CA PRO A 144 19.43 6.19 -16.95
C PRO A 144 18.99 4.87 -17.60
N VAL A 145 17.84 4.37 -17.15
CA VAL A 145 17.13 3.28 -17.85
C VAL A 145 16.20 3.85 -18.90
N VAL A 146 16.12 3.14 -20.03
CA VAL A 146 15.33 3.57 -21.19
C VAL A 146 14.04 2.78 -21.26
N LYS A 147 12.94 3.46 -21.52
CA LYS A 147 11.63 2.81 -21.73
C LYS A 147 11.72 1.76 -22.83
N GLU A 148 11.20 0.57 -22.53
CA GLU A 148 11.20 -0.56 -23.45
C GLU A 148 9.77 -0.91 -23.87
N GLU A 149 9.45 -0.61 -25.11
CA GLU A 149 8.08 -0.78 -25.64
C GLU A 149 7.67 -2.25 -25.76
N SER A 150 8.62 -3.17 -25.97
CA SER A 150 8.32 -4.61 -26.01
C SER A 150 7.84 -5.19 -24.67
N LEU A 151 8.08 -4.47 -23.58
CA LEU A 151 7.61 -4.83 -22.24
C LEU A 151 6.31 -4.12 -21.85
N ALA A 152 5.80 -3.16 -22.64
CA ALA A 152 4.69 -2.31 -22.24
C ALA A 152 3.38 -3.11 -22.01
N GLU A 153 3.02 -3.99 -22.98
CA GLU A 153 1.85 -4.85 -22.85
C GLU A 153 1.97 -5.81 -21.65
N LEU A 154 3.17 -6.35 -21.43
CA LEU A 154 3.44 -7.28 -20.34
C LEU A 154 3.30 -6.59 -18.98
N SER A 155 3.79 -5.35 -18.87
CA SER A 155 3.60 -4.52 -17.69
C SER A 155 2.12 -4.23 -17.42
N ASP A 156 1.34 -3.96 -18.47
CA ASP A 156 -0.11 -3.74 -18.37
C ASP A 156 -0.83 -5.00 -17.86
N ILE A 157 -0.52 -6.16 -18.43
CA ILE A 157 -1.09 -7.43 -17.98
C ILE A 157 -0.74 -7.69 -16.51
N ARG A 158 0.53 -7.54 -16.13
CA ARG A 158 0.96 -7.76 -14.75
C ARG A 158 0.33 -6.78 -13.76
N ALA A 159 0.24 -5.49 -14.08
CA ALA A 159 -0.44 -4.52 -13.23
C ALA A 159 -1.91 -4.91 -12.99
N LYS A 160 -2.62 -5.39 -14.02
CA LYS A 160 -3.99 -5.87 -13.89
C LYS A 160 -4.09 -7.17 -13.10
N GLU A 161 -3.16 -8.11 -13.27
CA GLU A 161 -3.12 -9.35 -12.50
C GLU A 161 -2.98 -9.10 -10.99
N THR A 162 -2.28 -8.03 -10.58
CA THR A 162 -2.11 -7.67 -9.16
C THR A 162 -3.41 -7.21 -8.50
N VAL A 163 -4.44 -6.87 -9.26
CA VAL A 163 -5.80 -6.63 -8.72
C VAL A 163 -6.38 -7.93 -8.15
N THR A 164 -6.18 -9.04 -8.86
CA THR A 164 -6.70 -10.36 -8.48
C THR A 164 -5.81 -11.03 -7.44
N LEU A 165 -4.48 -10.91 -7.61
CA LEU A 165 -3.49 -11.49 -6.70
C LEU A 165 -2.30 -10.54 -6.58
N PHE A 166 -2.21 -9.81 -5.47
CA PHE A 166 -1.08 -8.93 -5.17
C PHE A 166 0.14 -9.76 -4.74
N SER A 167 0.86 -10.30 -5.73
CA SER A 167 1.98 -11.21 -5.54
C SER A 167 2.91 -11.21 -6.74
N HIS A 168 4.16 -11.65 -6.54
CA HIS A 168 5.07 -12.04 -7.63
C HIS A 168 4.70 -13.39 -8.29
N GLN A 169 3.68 -14.08 -7.80
CA GLN A 169 3.00 -15.12 -8.55
C GLN A 169 1.87 -14.52 -9.38
N ARG A 170 1.60 -15.15 -10.51
CA ARG A 170 0.45 -14.81 -11.36
C ARG A 170 -0.80 -15.53 -10.85
N PRO A 171 -2.00 -15.09 -11.21
CA PRO A 171 -3.24 -15.72 -10.76
C PRO A 171 -3.37 -17.21 -11.13
N ASP A 172 -2.65 -17.68 -12.15
CA ASP A 172 -2.58 -19.08 -12.55
C ASP A 172 -1.58 -19.91 -11.74
N GLY A 173 -0.89 -19.29 -10.77
CA GLY A 173 0.13 -19.92 -9.92
C GLY A 173 1.54 -19.94 -10.52
N SER A 174 1.73 -19.48 -11.74
CA SER A 174 3.06 -19.37 -12.35
C SER A 174 3.85 -18.17 -11.76
N SER A 175 5.16 -18.17 -11.98
CA SER A 175 6.01 -17.03 -11.61
C SER A 175 5.76 -15.85 -12.55
N TRP A 176 5.87 -14.61 -12.05
CA TRP A 176 5.76 -13.39 -12.85
C TRP A 176 6.64 -13.39 -14.10
N VAL A 177 7.79 -14.03 -14.03
CA VAL A 177 8.73 -14.08 -15.15
C VAL A 177 8.21 -14.93 -16.33
N SER A 178 7.21 -15.80 -16.12
CA SER A 178 6.65 -16.65 -17.18
C SER A 178 6.05 -15.81 -18.32
N ILE A 179 5.51 -14.62 -18.03
CA ILE A 179 4.96 -13.73 -19.06
C ILE A 179 6.00 -13.31 -20.08
N LEU A 180 7.26 -13.11 -19.68
CA LEU A 180 8.33 -12.76 -20.59
C LEU A 180 8.63 -13.91 -21.56
N GLN A 181 8.53 -15.15 -21.07
CA GLN A 181 8.72 -16.38 -21.89
C GLN A 181 7.55 -16.57 -22.86
N GLU A 182 6.31 -16.34 -22.42
CA GLU A 182 5.11 -16.43 -23.24
C GLU A 182 5.17 -15.49 -24.44
N TYR A 183 5.74 -14.28 -24.25
CA TYR A 183 5.88 -13.26 -25.29
C TYR A 183 7.25 -13.30 -25.99
N ASN A 184 8.06 -14.35 -25.76
CA ASN A 184 9.37 -14.56 -26.37
C ASN A 184 10.33 -13.37 -26.18
N VAL A 185 10.27 -12.70 -25.01
CA VAL A 185 11.18 -11.59 -24.70
C VAL A 185 12.56 -12.16 -24.34
N SER A 186 13.60 -11.66 -25.01
CA SER A 186 14.98 -12.01 -24.71
C SER A 186 15.58 -11.01 -23.71
N TYR A 187 16.20 -11.53 -22.67
CA TYR A 187 16.88 -10.74 -21.63
C TYR A 187 18.04 -11.52 -21.03
N SER A 188 19.02 -10.83 -20.49
CA SER A 188 20.09 -11.43 -19.70
C SER A 188 19.86 -11.31 -18.19
N TRP A 189 19.07 -10.31 -17.77
CA TRP A 189 18.63 -10.11 -16.40
C TRP A 189 17.29 -9.38 -16.40
N VAL A 190 16.46 -9.66 -15.40
CA VAL A 190 15.15 -9.03 -15.24
C VAL A 190 14.76 -8.98 -13.77
N ALA A 191 14.04 -7.93 -13.38
CA ALA A 191 13.47 -7.76 -12.05
C ALA A 191 12.08 -7.13 -12.12
N GLU A 192 11.24 -7.41 -11.12
CA GLU A 192 9.91 -6.85 -10.97
C GLU A 192 9.79 -6.08 -9.66
N ASN A 193 9.15 -4.91 -9.69
CA ASN A 193 8.58 -4.24 -8.54
C ASN A 193 7.07 -4.13 -8.73
N ILE A 194 6.30 -4.39 -7.67
CA ILE A 194 4.86 -4.16 -7.64
C ILE A 194 4.51 -3.28 -6.44
N ALA A 195 3.43 -2.50 -6.56
CA ALA A 195 2.89 -1.71 -5.48
C ALA A 195 1.38 -1.49 -5.68
N ALA A 196 0.64 -1.20 -4.62
CA ALA A 196 -0.78 -0.89 -4.69
C ALA A 196 -1.15 0.21 -3.67
N GLY A 197 -2.13 1.04 -4.02
CA GLY A 197 -2.66 2.08 -3.15
C GLY A 197 -1.98 3.44 -3.23
N GLN A 198 -0.78 3.55 -3.80
CA GLN A 198 -0.12 4.83 -3.98
C GLN A 198 -0.81 5.65 -5.07
N SER A 199 -1.39 6.77 -4.69
CA SER A 199 -2.24 7.59 -5.57
C SER A 199 -1.48 8.53 -6.51
N SER A 200 -0.14 8.42 -6.59
CA SER A 200 0.67 9.24 -7.48
C SER A 200 2.03 8.61 -7.78
N PRO A 201 2.65 8.96 -8.93
CA PRO A 201 4.01 8.54 -9.27
C PRO A 201 5.07 8.84 -8.20
N ALA A 202 4.98 10.01 -7.58
CA ALA A 202 5.92 10.40 -6.54
C ALA A 202 5.82 9.49 -5.31
N LYS A 203 4.59 9.15 -4.88
CA LYS A 203 4.35 8.28 -3.73
C LYS A 203 4.83 6.84 -3.99
N VAL A 204 4.59 6.29 -5.18
CA VAL A 204 5.02 4.93 -5.47
C VAL A 204 6.54 4.83 -5.59
N VAL A 205 7.20 5.79 -6.24
CA VAL A 205 8.68 5.81 -6.30
C VAL A 205 9.28 5.98 -4.92
N GLN A 206 8.72 6.86 -4.08
CA GLN A 206 9.15 7.03 -2.69
C GLN A 206 9.01 5.71 -1.90
N ALA A 207 7.88 5.02 -2.02
CA ALA A 207 7.65 3.74 -1.34
C ALA A 207 8.65 2.67 -1.80
N TRP A 208 8.87 2.53 -3.12
CA TRP A 208 9.87 1.60 -3.64
C TRP A 208 11.30 1.94 -3.19
N MET A 209 11.66 3.22 -3.15
CA MET A 209 12.98 3.66 -2.69
C MET A 209 13.19 3.46 -1.18
N ALA A 210 12.13 3.51 -0.39
CA ALA A 210 12.18 3.21 1.04
C ALA A 210 12.30 1.70 1.33
N SER A 211 11.92 0.84 0.39
CA SER A 211 11.97 -0.62 0.51
C SER A 211 13.29 -1.18 -0.04
N PRO A 212 14.15 -1.80 0.78
CA PRO A 212 15.45 -2.30 0.32
C PRO A 212 15.40 -3.23 -0.90
N PRO A 213 14.47 -4.22 -1.01
CA PRO A 213 14.40 -5.07 -2.19
C PRO A 213 13.98 -4.31 -3.45
N HIS A 214 12.99 -3.43 -3.37
CA HIS A 214 12.55 -2.64 -4.52
C HIS A 214 13.62 -1.63 -4.94
N ARG A 215 14.24 -0.96 -3.97
CA ARG A 215 15.36 -0.04 -4.24
C ARG A 215 16.53 -0.74 -4.92
N LYS A 216 16.83 -1.98 -4.53
CA LYS A 216 17.88 -2.79 -5.17
C LYS A 216 17.61 -2.97 -6.67
N ASN A 217 16.38 -3.19 -7.09
CA ASN A 217 16.01 -3.30 -8.50
C ASN A 217 16.17 -1.96 -9.22
N ILE A 218 15.66 -0.87 -8.62
CA ILE A 218 15.77 0.50 -9.18
C ILE A 218 17.24 0.91 -9.34
N MET A 219 18.10 0.56 -8.39
CA MET A 219 19.51 0.94 -8.34
C MET A 219 20.46 -0.10 -8.96
N SER A 220 19.92 -1.10 -9.67
CA SER A 220 20.77 -2.05 -10.39
C SER A 220 21.64 -1.33 -11.42
N PRO A 221 22.98 -1.42 -11.34
CA PRO A 221 23.87 -0.75 -12.30
C PRO A 221 23.77 -1.34 -13.71
N ASP A 222 23.39 -2.62 -13.81
CA ASP A 222 23.30 -3.34 -15.08
C ASP A 222 21.99 -3.06 -15.81
N ALA A 223 20.93 -2.64 -15.10
CA ALA A 223 19.63 -2.34 -15.71
C ALA A 223 19.78 -1.24 -16.76
N ASN A 224 19.36 -1.50 -18.00
CA ASN A 224 19.36 -0.55 -19.10
C ASN A 224 17.97 -0.28 -19.69
N LYS A 225 16.99 -1.13 -19.36
CA LYS A 225 15.60 -1.04 -19.82
C LYS A 225 14.63 -0.99 -18.64
N ILE A 226 13.51 -0.28 -18.85
CA ILE A 226 12.42 -0.17 -17.89
C ILE A 226 11.08 -0.21 -18.63
N SER A 227 10.10 -0.84 -18.04
CA SER A 227 8.69 -0.65 -18.36
C SER A 227 7.88 -0.47 -17.08
N VAL A 228 6.88 0.40 -17.13
CA VAL A 228 6.01 0.68 -15.99
C VAL A 228 4.57 0.67 -16.45
N SER A 229 3.69 0.11 -15.64
CA SER A 229 2.26 0.26 -15.78
C SER A 229 1.62 0.75 -14.49
N CYS A 230 0.60 1.59 -14.63
CA CYS A 230 -0.31 1.99 -13.58
C CYS A 230 -1.72 1.63 -14.03
N TYR A 231 -2.27 0.54 -13.49
CA TYR A 231 -3.67 0.15 -13.69
C TYR A 231 -4.53 0.80 -12.62
N VAL A 232 -5.58 1.48 -13.03
CA VAL A 232 -6.54 2.15 -12.14
C VAL A 232 -7.86 1.41 -12.23
N ASP A 233 -8.38 0.97 -11.10
CA ASP A 233 -9.70 0.35 -10.97
C ASP A 233 -10.41 0.96 -9.77
N GLU A 234 -11.31 1.89 -10.05
CA GLU A 234 -12.05 2.64 -9.03
C GLU A 234 -13.00 1.77 -8.19
N ASN A 235 -13.30 0.56 -8.65
CA ASN A 235 -14.12 -0.39 -7.91
C ASN A 235 -13.30 -1.37 -7.07
N SER A 236 -11.98 -1.33 -7.19
CA SER A 236 -11.08 -2.17 -6.41
C SER A 236 -10.65 -1.48 -5.12
N TYR A 237 -10.18 -2.28 -4.16
CA TYR A 237 -9.78 -1.79 -2.85
C TYR A 237 -8.66 -0.73 -2.90
N TYR A 238 -7.61 -0.99 -3.69
CA TYR A 238 -6.45 -0.08 -3.76
C TYR A 238 -6.59 1.04 -4.77
N VAL A 239 -7.51 0.94 -5.70
CA VAL A 239 -7.71 1.85 -6.84
C VAL A 239 -6.52 1.87 -7.79
N TYR A 240 -5.30 2.06 -7.29
CA TYR A 240 -4.07 2.16 -8.07
C TYR A 240 -3.21 0.91 -7.89
N TYR A 241 -2.85 0.26 -9.00
CA TYR A 241 -1.97 -0.89 -9.05
C TYR A 241 -0.79 -0.61 -9.98
N TRP A 242 0.41 -0.76 -9.43
CA TRP A 242 1.64 -0.39 -10.10
C TRP A 242 2.48 -1.63 -10.35
N GLN A 243 3.06 -1.67 -11.54
CA GLN A 243 4.01 -2.69 -11.92
C GLN A 243 5.18 -2.03 -12.64
N GLN A 244 6.39 -2.54 -12.39
CA GLN A 244 7.62 -2.05 -12.98
C GLN A 244 8.51 -3.23 -13.30
N PHE A 245 8.93 -3.33 -14.56
CA PHE A 245 10.01 -4.22 -15.00
C PHE A 245 11.30 -3.43 -15.19
N PHE A 246 12.40 -4.05 -14.75
CA PHE A 246 13.75 -3.68 -15.17
C PHE A 246 14.32 -4.85 -15.96
N ALA A 247 15.11 -4.55 -16.98
CA ALA A 247 15.77 -5.57 -17.79
C ALA A 247 17.15 -5.12 -18.25
N VAL A 248 17.97 -6.11 -18.61
CA VAL A 248 19.18 -5.98 -19.43
C VAL A 248 18.89 -6.68 -20.75
N MET A 249 18.78 -5.89 -21.78
CA MET A 249 18.45 -6.32 -23.16
C MET A 249 19.47 -5.79 -24.14
#